data_391d37c75c3c6cd2702fa7fff2432a0e
#
_entry.id   391d37c75c3c6cd2702fa7fff2432a0e
#
_cell.length_a   1.000
_cell.length_b   1.000
_cell.length_c   1.000
_cell.angle_alpha   90.00
_cell.angle_beta   90.00
_cell.angle_gamma   90.00
#
_symmetry.space_group_name_H-M   'P 1'
#
loop_
_entity.id
_entity.type
_entity.pdbx_description
1 polymer ?
#
loop_
_entity_poly.entity_id
_entity_poly.type
_entity_poly.pdbx_seq_one_letter_code
_entity_poly.pdbx_strand_id
1 'polypeptide(L)'
;MNSKLKKILYPHQLECLNASLKEKRGIFILPTGSGKTYIQIAIGLDDILKKKDNNESGIYVVNVPRILLSYQILKEFFEMTNKFEVPCDYLIVHSGTSIDEDGLLNLHNENLPWRDIRVTTSTEEIKEEVEFSKKNKRPLIVIQTYHSAHLTKSVLNELNLPIDVKLNDECQYMVSEEFSNQIDDKSAIKQFHFTATAKNANVIGMNQKDKWGEKLYVMTPREAIDRGIIVPPRMIVSTSLEDFSEEDLRKSFSKIVYQDWINLKKLNNKVSNKLLIKTRGTDDMSNFIKSKEAKELIQQGVHIFVIGSNKRVDNWYNGEVYRRPEWLELLKSCGADDSKEVICLHFDILSEGIDVPGFGGVSFFNSPELDKFVQNYGRSARLHKQDRENLKKGLITTDNREDWVKPYSYVIVHEYNDINKSQSNTIYEMIENLREYGFVPERDITIEQVRGISENEEMEDLLDDDSKKVVKGKLIDDWLIKYELESEKTASLSNDRFDTTDEVVIEYFNELFGDEK
;
A
#
# COMPACT_ATOMS: atom_id res chain seq x y z
N MET A 1 -24.67 -5.50 15.45
CA MET A 1 -23.21 -5.77 15.36
C MET A 1 -22.85 -6.90 16.32
N ASN A 2 -22.13 -7.91 15.83
CA ASN A 2 -21.73 -9.08 16.59
C ASN A 2 -20.69 -8.73 17.68
N SER A 3 -20.88 -9.25 18.92
CA SER A 3 -20.01 -8.93 20.06
C SER A 3 -18.60 -9.50 19.94
N LYS A 4 -18.42 -10.64 19.26
CA LYS A 4 -17.11 -11.25 18.98
C LYS A 4 -16.34 -10.38 17.98
N LEU A 5 -17.02 -9.83 16.94
CA LEU A 5 -16.41 -8.97 15.93
C LEU A 5 -15.87 -7.68 16.56
N LYS A 6 -16.61 -7.06 17.48
CA LYS A 6 -16.13 -5.88 18.22
C LYS A 6 -14.82 -6.09 18.96
N LYS A 7 -14.58 -7.29 19.49
CA LYS A 7 -13.39 -7.58 20.31
C LYS A 7 -12.10 -7.74 19.52
N ILE A 8 -12.20 -7.99 18.22
CA ILE A 8 -11.02 -8.22 17.37
C ILE A 8 -10.61 -7.00 16.54
N LEU A 9 -11.50 -6.02 16.38
CA LEU A 9 -11.26 -4.81 15.63
C LEU A 9 -10.51 -3.77 16.48
N TYR A 10 -9.63 -3.05 15.84
CA TYR A 10 -9.03 -1.85 16.40
C TYR A 10 -10.07 -0.72 16.50
N PRO A 11 -9.87 0.29 17.38
CA PRO A 11 -10.84 1.37 17.56
C PRO A 11 -11.28 2.03 16.26
N HIS A 12 -10.34 2.43 15.39
CA HIS A 12 -10.66 3.05 14.10
C HIS A 12 -11.40 2.11 13.14
N GLN A 13 -11.09 0.81 13.15
CA GLN A 13 -11.81 -0.18 12.35
C GLN A 13 -13.25 -0.35 12.83
N LEU A 14 -13.45 -0.29 14.14
CA LEU A 14 -14.78 -0.31 14.75
C LEU A 14 -15.57 0.96 14.43
N GLU A 15 -14.92 2.13 14.41
CA GLU A 15 -15.51 3.39 13.98
C GLU A 15 -16.00 3.31 12.53
N CYS A 16 -15.16 2.77 11.62
CA CYS A 16 -15.53 2.53 10.22
C CYS A 16 -16.72 1.57 10.09
N LEU A 17 -16.70 0.45 10.82
CA LEU A 17 -17.82 -0.49 10.81
C LEU A 17 -19.11 0.18 11.31
N ASN A 18 -19.04 0.99 12.38
CA ASN A 18 -20.20 1.73 12.88
C ASN A 18 -20.72 2.75 11.85
N ALA A 19 -19.83 3.41 11.11
CA ALA A 19 -20.21 4.33 10.04
C ALA A 19 -20.95 3.60 8.90
N SER A 20 -20.45 2.42 8.47
CA SER A 20 -21.10 1.62 7.43
C SER A 20 -22.51 1.12 7.79
N LEU A 21 -22.84 1.04 9.09
CA LEU A 21 -24.16 0.61 9.53
C LEU A 21 -25.23 1.69 9.40
N LYS A 22 -24.83 2.95 9.26
CA LYS A 22 -25.73 4.10 9.19
C LYS A 22 -26.16 4.42 7.76
N GLU A 23 -25.31 4.06 6.80
CA GLU A 23 -25.46 4.42 5.40
C GLU A 23 -25.42 3.19 4.49
N LYS A 24 -26.03 3.31 3.31
CA LYS A 24 -26.01 2.24 2.31
C LYS A 24 -24.86 2.41 1.31
N ARG A 25 -24.28 3.60 1.21
CA ARG A 25 -23.20 3.91 0.27
C ARG A 25 -22.31 5.01 0.82
N GLY A 26 -20.99 4.90 0.54
CA GLY A 26 -20.05 5.95 0.86
C GLY A 26 -18.59 5.53 0.75
N ILE A 27 -17.72 6.47 1.08
CA ILE A 27 -16.28 6.35 0.92
C ILE A 27 -15.59 6.31 2.28
N PHE A 28 -14.61 5.42 2.39
CA PHE A 28 -13.67 5.31 3.49
C PHE A 28 -12.28 5.70 2.99
N ILE A 29 -11.72 6.77 3.54
CA ILE A 29 -10.40 7.29 3.18
C ILE A 29 -9.47 7.05 4.36
N LEU A 30 -8.52 6.12 4.19
CA LEU A 30 -7.59 5.72 5.26
C LEU A 30 -6.19 5.49 4.69
N PRO A 31 -5.14 5.84 5.43
CA PRO A 31 -3.76 5.59 5.01
C PRO A 31 -3.50 4.13 4.69
N THR A 32 -2.54 3.89 3.79
CA THR A 32 -2.01 2.54 3.57
C THR A 32 -1.39 2.02 4.88
N GLY A 33 -1.65 0.74 5.20
CA GLY A 33 -1.21 0.15 6.46
C GLY A 33 -2.20 0.28 7.62
N SER A 34 -3.32 1.02 7.46
CA SER A 34 -4.37 1.15 8.49
C SER A 34 -5.29 -0.08 8.62
N GLY A 35 -5.14 -1.07 7.75
CA GLY A 35 -5.96 -2.29 7.77
C GLY A 35 -7.31 -2.14 7.06
N LYS A 36 -7.36 -1.42 5.93
CA LYS A 36 -8.56 -1.28 5.08
C LYS A 36 -9.22 -2.62 4.77
N THR A 37 -8.44 -3.64 4.42
CA THR A 37 -8.95 -4.98 4.12
C THR A 37 -9.73 -5.59 5.30
N TYR A 38 -9.23 -5.44 6.53
CA TYR A 38 -9.95 -5.90 7.71
C TYR A 38 -11.27 -5.16 7.93
N ILE A 39 -11.35 -3.87 7.59
CA ILE A 39 -12.61 -3.10 7.65
C ILE A 39 -13.60 -3.64 6.62
N GLN A 40 -13.16 -3.89 5.40
CA GLN A 40 -13.98 -4.48 4.33
C GLN A 40 -14.55 -5.83 4.76
N ILE A 41 -13.69 -6.71 5.25
CA ILE A 41 -14.09 -8.03 5.76
C ILE A 41 -15.08 -7.90 6.92
N ALA A 42 -14.83 -6.98 7.86
CA ALA A 42 -15.72 -6.77 9.00
C ALA A 42 -17.11 -6.30 8.57
N ILE A 43 -17.21 -5.43 7.55
CA ILE A 43 -18.50 -4.97 7.00
C ILE A 43 -19.25 -6.14 6.35
N GLY A 44 -18.58 -6.93 5.51
CA GLY A 44 -19.19 -8.12 4.88
C GLY A 44 -19.60 -9.15 5.92
N LEU A 45 -18.72 -9.44 6.87
CA LEU A 45 -18.97 -10.46 7.91
C LEU A 45 -20.09 -10.06 8.88
N ASP A 46 -20.22 -8.77 9.26
CA ASP A 46 -21.32 -8.32 10.11
C ASP A 46 -22.68 -8.52 9.43
N ASP A 47 -22.77 -8.31 8.13
CA ASP A 47 -23.99 -8.57 7.35
C ASP A 47 -24.26 -10.07 7.21
N ILE A 48 -23.23 -10.87 6.92
CA ILE A 48 -23.31 -12.33 6.85
C ILE A 48 -23.84 -12.92 8.18
N LEU A 49 -23.29 -12.48 9.31
CA LEU A 49 -23.70 -12.96 10.62
C LEU A 49 -25.15 -12.61 10.94
N LYS A 50 -25.60 -11.40 10.58
CA LYS A 50 -27.01 -11.00 10.75
C LYS A 50 -27.96 -11.85 9.92
N LYS A 51 -27.60 -12.15 8.68
CA LYS A 51 -28.40 -13.00 7.81
C LYS A 51 -28.41 -14.45 8.28
N LYS A 52 -27.28 -14.98 8.76
CA LYS A 52 -27.21 -16.30 9.38
C LYS A 52 -28.19 -16.43 10.55
N ASP A 53 -28.27 -15.43 11.42
CA ASP A 53 -29.20 -15.42 12.55
C ASP A 53 -30.67 -15.48 12.09
N ASN A 54 -30.98 -14.95 10.89
CA ASN A 54 -32.30 -14.98 10.26
C ASN A 54 -32.53 -16.20 9.34
N ASN A 55 -31.56 -17.13 9.23
CA ASN A 55 -31.58 -18.26 8.29
C ASN A 55 -31.64 -17.80 6.81
N GLU A 56 -31.02 -16.67 6.50
CA GLU A 56 -30.88 -16.09 5.17
C GLU A 56 -29.45 -16.22 4.67
N SER A 57 -29.26 -16.17 3.35
CA SER A 57 -27.96 -16.07 2.69
C SER A 57 -27.88 -14.82 1.84
N GLY A 58 -26.68 -14.41 1.46
CA GLY A 58 -26.45 -13.21 0.66
C GLY A 58 -25.29 -13.36 -0.33
N ILE A 59 -25.19 -12.39 -1.22
CA ILE A 59 -24.12 -12.28 -2.21
C ILE A 59 -23.27 -11.06 -1.88
N TYR A 60 -21.97 -11.28 -1.68
CA TYR A 60 -20.97 -10.30 -1.27
C TYR A 60 -19.93 -10.18 -2.37
N VAL A 61 -19.73 -8.98 -2.89
CA VAL A 61 -18.81 -8.75 -4.01
C VAL A 61 -17.69 -7.84 -3.56
N VAL A 62 -16.44 -8.25 -3.80
CA VAL A 62 -15.25 -7.45 -3.55
C VAL A 62 -14.54 -7.19 -4.88
N ASN A 63 -14.47 -5.92 -5.27
CA ASN A 63 -13.72 -5.49 -6.45
C ASN A 63 -12.30 -5.07 -6.06
N VAL A 64 -11.32 -5.55 -6.80
CA VAL A 64 -9.90 -5.26 -6.61
C VAL A 64 -9.24 -4.83 -7.92
N PRO A 65 -8.16 -4.04 -7.88
CA PRO A 65 -7.49 -3.60 -9.11
C PRO A 65 -6.64 -4.69 -9.77
N ARG A 66 -6.16 -5.68 -9.01
CA ARG A 66 -5.19 -6.68 -9.49
C ARG A 66 -5.54 -8.10 -9.04
N ILE A 67 -5.18 -9.06 -9.90
CA ILE A 67 -5.39 -10.49 -9.67
C ILE A 67 -4.77 -10.97 -8.35
N LEU A 68 -3.53 -10.57 -8.09
CA LEU A 68 -2.80 -11.00 -6.88
C LEU A 68 -3.49 -10.55 -5.58
N LEU A 69 -4.14 -9.38 -5.61
CA LEU A 69 -4.89 -8.87 -4.45
C LEU A 69 -6.15 -9.71 -4.20
N SER A 70 -6.74 -10.30 -5.25
CA SER A 70 -7.93 -11.16 -5.08
C SER A 70 -7.65 -12.37 -4.20
N TYR A 71 -6.50 -13.00 -4.36
CA TYR A 71 -6.10 -14.16 -3.56
C TYR A 71 -5.79 -13.78 -2.11
N GLN A 72 -5.16 -12.64 -1.89
CA GLN A 72 -4.90 -12.15 -0.54
C GLN A 72 -6.20 -11.88 0.21
N ILE A 73 -7.13 -11.16 -0.41
CA ILE A 73 -8.43 -10.84 0.19
C ILE A 73 -9.23 -12.13 0.43
N LEU A 74 -9.19 -13.08 -0.51
CA LEU A 74 -9.82 -14.38 -0.34
C LEU A 74 -9.32 -15.08 0.92
N LYS A 75 -7.99 -15.17 1.09
CA LYS A 75 -7.38 -15.81 2.25
C LYS A 75 -7.83 -15.14 3.56
N GLU A 76 -7.79 -13.83 3.61
CA GLU A 76 -8.20 -13.08 4.80
C GLU A 76 -9.70 -13.24 5.11
N PHE A 77 -10.58 -13.23 4.09
CA PHE A 77 -12.01 -13.52 4.25
C PHE A 77 -12.23 -14.94 4.77
N PHE A 78 -11.54 -15.91 4.18
CA PHE A 78 -11.63 -17.31 4.56
C PHE A 78 -11.21 -17.53 6.02
N GLU A 79 -10.06 -17.00 6.45
CA GLU A 79 -9.59 -17.07 7.83
C GLU A 79 -10.62 -16.46 8.80
N MET A 80 -11.21 -15.34 8.44
CA MET A 80 -12.20 -14.66 9.28
C MET A 80 -13.53 -15.41 9.35
N THR A 81 -14.07 -15.90 8.24
CA THR A 81 -15.32 -16.68 8.26
C THR A 81 -15.17 -17.98 9.02
N ASN A 82 -14.00 -18.65 8.92
CA ASN A 82 -13.69 -19.84 9.74
C ASN A 82 -13.61 -19.52 11.23
N LYS A 83 -12.95 -18.42 11.60
CA LYS A 83 -12.88 -17.98 13.00
C LYS A 83 -14.26 -17.71 13.62
N PHE A 84 -15.23 -17.34 12.78
CA PHE A 84 -16.62 -17.14 13.20
C PHE A 84 -17.53 -18.33 12.92
N GLU A 85 -16.99 -19.45 12.44
CA GLU A 85 -17.73 -20.69 12.14
C GLU A 85 -18.91 -20.46 11.19
N VAL A 86 -18.65 -19.66 10.14
CA VAL A 86 -19.65 -19.37 9.10
C VAL A 86 -19.23 -20.03 7.79
N PRO A 87 -19.98 -21.06 7.34
CA PRO A 87 -19.73 -21.69 6.05
C PRO A 87 -20.13 -20.76 4.92
N CYS A 88 -19.15 -20.33 4.12
CA CYS A 88 -19.34 -19.52 2.93
C CYS A 88 -18.86 -20.28 1.69
N ASP A 89 -19.45 -19.97 0.55
CA ASP A 89 -18.92 -20.35 -0.76
C ASP A 89 -18.10 -19.16 -1.32
N TYR A 90 -17.07 -19.49 -2.12
CA TYR A 90 -16.14 -18.50 -2.66
C TYR A 90 -16.00 -18.65 -4.16
N LEU A 91 -15.95 -17.52 -4.87
CA LEU A 91 -15.75 -17.45 -6.29
C LEU A 91 -14.74 -16.35 -6.61
N ILE A 92 -13.77 -16.65 -7.47
CA ILE A 92 -12.85 -15.66 -8.03
C ILE A 92 -13.17 -15.42 -9.50
N VAL A 93 -13.30 -14.15 -9.89
CA VAL A 93 -13.63 -13.79 -11.28
C VAL A 93 -12.55 -12.87 -11.85
N HIS A 94 -11.67 -13.45 -12.67
CA HIS A 94 -10.65 -12.73 -13.43
C HIS A 94 -10.07 -13.57 -14.56
N SER A 95 -9.42 -12.92 -15.54
CA SER A 95 -8.87 -13.53 -16.75
C SER A 95 -7.48 -14.18 -16.58
N GLY A 96 -6.92 -14.18 -15.39
CA GLY A 96 -5.62 -14.79 -15.14
C GLY A 96 -5.71 -16.31 -15.14
N THR A 97 -4.96 -16.96 -16.01
CA THR A 97 -4.99 -18.42 -16.16
C THR A 97 -3.80 -19.12 -15.50
N SER A 98 -2.82 -18.42 -14.97
CA SER A 98 -1.51 -19.03 -14.82
C SER A 98 -0.82 -18.90 -13.47
N ILE A 99 -1.35 -18.18 -12.52
CA ILE A 99 -0.59 -18.03 -11.26
C ILE A 99 -1.05 -19.06 -10.23
N ASP A 100 -2.06 -19.96 -10.55
CA ASP A 100 -2.92 -19.79 -9.44
C ASP A 100 -3.56 -21.05 -8.98
N GLU A 101 -3.35 -22.10 -9.68
CA GLU A 101 -3.55 -23.45 -9.13
C GLU A 101 -2.68 -23.64 -7.87
N ASP A 102 -1.45 -23.11 -7.87
CA ASP A 102 -0.54 -23.25 -6.72
C ASP A 102 -0.91 -22.35 -5.53
N GLY A 103 -1.42 -21.14 -5.76
CA GLY A 103 -1.92 -20.27 -4.69
C GLY A 103 -3.19 -20.81 -4.03
N LEU A 104 -4.04 -21.45 -4.82
CA LEU A 104 -5.21 -22.19 -4.36
C LEU A 104 -4.83 -23.54 -3.70
N LEU A 105 -3.78 -24.21 -4.18
CA LEU A 105 -3.25 -25.44 -3.57
C LEU A 105 -2.84 -25.24 -2.12
N ASN A 106 -2.30 -24.08 -1.76
CA ASN A 106 -2.00 -23.77 -0.37
C ASN A 106 -3.26 -23.61 0.49
N LEU A 107 -4.35 -23.15 -0.08
CA LEU A 107 -5.66 -23.13 0.59
C LEU A 107 -6.24 -24.54 0.72
N HIS A 108 -6.02 -25.42 -0.26
CA HIS A 108 -6.43 -26.84 -0.20
C HIS A 108 -5.69 -27.63 0.88
N ASN A 109 -4.43 -27.31 1.15
CA ASN A 109 -3.65 -27.97 2.21
C ASN A 109 -4.05 -27.56 3.63
N GLU A 110 -4.84 -26.51 3.82
CA GLU A 110 -5.34 -26.07 5.13
C GLU A 110 -6.64 -26.76 5.57
N ASN A 111 -6.94 -27.97 5.09
CA ASN A 111 -8.16 -28.74 5.44
C ASN A 111 -9.45 -27.93 5.26
N LEU A 112 -9.64 -27.36 4.09
CA LEU A 112 -10.87 -26.68 3.72
C LEU A 112 -12.02 -27.71 3.71
N PRO A 113 -13.03 -27.62 4.59
CA PRO A 113 -14.19 -28.51 4.55
C PRO A 113 -15.14 -28.17 3.40
N TRP A 114 -14.70 -27.31 2.50
CA TRP A 114 -15.51 -26.66 1.50
C TRP A 114 -15.17 -27.17 0.11
N ARG A 115 -16.12 -27.05 -0.78
CA ARG A 115 -15.98 -27.21 -2.22
C ARG A 115 -14.76 -26.42 -2.74
N ASP A 116 -14.07 -26.93 -3.77
CA ASP A 116 -12.97 -26.27 -4.45
C ASP A 116 -13.35 -24.84 -4.89
N ILE A 117 -12.50 -23.87 -4.56
CA ILE A 117 -12.71 -22.48 -4.96
C ILE A 117 -12.51 -22.37 -6.45
N ARG A 118 -13.55 -21.93 -7.16
CA ARG A 118 -13.49 -21.77 -8.60
C ARG A 118 -12.91 -20.42 -8.99
N VAL A 119 -12.04 -20.44 -10.00
CA VAL A 119 -11.52 -19.24 -10.67
C VAL A 119 -12.01 -19.26 -12.10
N THR A 120 -12.76 -18.26 -12.55
CA THR A 120 -13.40 -18.29 -13.87
C THR A 120 -13.68 -16.90 -14.45
N THR A 121 -13.86 -16.88 -15.78
CA THR A 121 -14.48 -15.77 -16.54
C THR A 121 -15.71 -16.25 -17.31
N SER A 122 -16.14 -17.51 -17.14
CA SER A 122 -17.35 -18.04 -17.79
C SER A 122 -18.60 -17.60 -17.02
N THR A 123 -19.52 -16.97 -17.71
CA THR A 123 -20.84 -16.57 -17.17
C THR A 123 -21.67 -17.77 -16.73
N GLU A 124 -21.54 -18.90 -17.43
CA GLU A 124 -22.20 -20.16 -17.09
C GLU A 124 -21.70 -20.68 -15.75
N GLU A 125 -20.37 -20.70 -15.53
CA GLU A 125 -19.79 -21.16 -14.28
C GLU A 125 -20.09 -20.22 -13.13
N ILE A 126 -20.11 -18.90 -13.36
CA ILE A 126 -20.54 -17.91 -12.35
C ILE A 126 -22.00 -18.20 -11.95
N LYS A 127 -22.88 -18.46 -12.93
CA LYS A 127 -24.28 -18.78 -12.68
C LYS A 127 -24.45 -20.06 -11.85
N GLU A 128 -23.72 -21.12 -12.20
CA GLU A 128 -23.71 -22.38 -11.44
C GLU A 128 -23.34 -22.14 -9.97
N GLU A 129 -22.32 -21.33 -9.69
CA GLU A 129 -21.89 -21.04 -8.30
C GLU A 129 -22.94 -20.24 -7.53
N VAL A 130 -23.55 -19.23 -8.18
CA VAL A 130 -24.63 -18.42 -7.58
C VAL A 130 -25.83 -19.31 -7.23
N GLU A 131 -26.28 -20.17 -8.16
CA GLU A 131 -27.40 -21.07 -7.96
C GLU A 131 -27.10 -22.14 -6.88
N PHE A 132 -25.87 -22.66 -6.87
CA PHE A 132 -25.41 -23.62 -5.86
C PHE A 132 -25.45 -23.02 -4.44
N SER A 133 -24.86 -21.84 -4.25
CA SER A 133 -24.82 -21.16 -2.95
C SER A 133 -26.23 -20.82 -2.46
N LYS A 134 -27.09 -20.33 -3.37
CA LYS A 134 -28.49 -20.04 -3.05
C LYS A 134 -29.26 -21.29 -2.63
N LYS A 135 -29.12 -22.40 -3.36
CA LYS A 135 -29.76 -23.68 -3.05
C LYS A 135 -29.34 -24.21 -1.68
N ASN A 136 -28.07 -24.03 -1.32
CA ASN A 136 -27.52 -24.50 -0.05
C ASN A 136 -27.66 -23.47 1.09
N LYS A 137 -28.27 -22.31 0.83
CA LYS A 137 -28.41 -21.20 1.76
C LYS A 137 -27.07 -20.76 2.40
N ARG A 138 -26.01 -20.73 1.58
CA ARG A 138 -24.69 -20.28 2.00
C ARG A 138 -24.43 -18.88 1.46
N PRO A 139 -23.77 -18.02 2.22
CA PRO A 139 -23.26 -16.75 1.69
C PRO A 139 -22.26 -17.02 0.58
N LEU A 140 -22.40 -16.33 -0.57
CA LEU A 140 -21.43 -16.36 -1.65
C LEU A 140 -20.55 -15.11 -1.60
N ILE A 141 -19.24 -15.29 -1.49
CA ILE A 141 -18.25 -14.22 -1.55
C ILE A 141 -17.58 -14.29 -2.91
N VAL A 142 -17.84 -13.29 -3.73
CA VAL A 142 -17.24 -13.12 -5.07
C VAL A 142 -16.13 -12.08 -4.97
N ILE A 143 -14.90 -12.48 -5.29
CA ILE A 143 -13.76 -11.57 -5.36
C ILE A 143 -13.36 -11.45 -6.83
N GLN A 144 -13.32 -10.22 -7.34
CA GLN A 144 -13.15 -10.01 -8.77
C GLN A 144 -12.30 -8.78 -9.07
N THR A 145 -11.65 -8.78 -10.24
CA THR A 145 -11.00 -7.57 -10.73
C THR A 145 -12.02 -6.59 -11.30
N TYR A 146 -11.69 -5.28 -11.29
CA TYR A 146 -12.54 -4.26 -11.92
C TYR A 146 -12.88 -4.58 -13.37
N HIS A 147 -11.93 -5.12 -14.14
CA HIS A 147 -12.13 -5.53 -15.54
C HIS A 147 -13.18 -6.63 -15.69
N SER A 148 -13.25 -7.56 -14.76
CA SER A 148 -14.16 -8.71 -14.83
C SER A 148 -15.52 -8.48 -14.14
N ALA A 149 -15.70 -7.34 -13.48
CA ALA A 149 -16.90 -7.06 -12.70
C ALA A 149 -18.21 -7.06 -13.51
N HIS A 150 -18.14 -6.78 -14.80
CA HIS A 150 -19.29 -6.82 -15.70
C HIS A 150 -19.87 -8.24 -15.88
N LEU A 151 -19.04 -9.29 -15.75
CA LEU A 151 -19.47 -10.70 -15.90
C LEU A 151 -20.41 -11.10 -14.76
N THR A 152 -19.99 -10.90 -13.52
CA THR A 152 -20.83 -11.17 -12.34
C THR A 152 -22.11 -10.33 -12.36
N LYS A 153 -21.99 -9.04 -12.70
CA LYS A 153 -23.16 -8.16 -12.79
C LYS A 153 -24.18 -8.64 -13.82
N SER A 154 -23.73 -9.12 -14.99
CA SER A 154 -24.60 -9.67 -16.04
C SER A 154 -25.38 -10.88 -15.53
N VAL A 155 -24.69 -11.84 -14.89
CA VAL A 155 -25.32 -13.04 -14.33
C VAL A 155 -26.33 -12.71 -13.22
N LEU A 156 -25.99 -11.83 -12.29
CA LEU A 156 -26.88 -11.45 -11.20
C LEU A 156 -28.11 -10.71 -11.70
N ASN A 157 -27.99 -9.87 -12.73
CA ASN A 157 -29.12 -9.21 -13.39
C ASN A 157 -30.04 -10.23 -14.08
N GLU A 158 -29.48 -11.22 -14.79
CA GLU A 158 -30.27 -12.30 -15.42
C GLU A 158 -31.09 -13.09 -14.38
N LEU A 159 -30.47 -13.37 -13.23
CA LEU A 159 -31.10 -14.10 -12.13
C LEU A 159 -32.02 -13.21 -11.25
N ASN A 160 -32.12 -11.92 -11.51
CA ASN A 160 -32.81 -10.94 -10.66
C ASN A 160 -32.38 -11.01 -9.18
N LEU A 161 -31.08 -11.14 -8.93
CA LEU A 161 -30.48 -11.20 -7.60
C LEU A 161 -29.71 -9.92 -7.28
N PRO A 162 -29.96 -9.31 -6.11
CA PRO A 162 -29.17 -8.16 -5.68
C PRO A 162 -27.80 -8.60 -5.13
N ILE A 163 -26.87 -7.67 -5.14
CA ILE A 163 -25.64 -7.75 -4.33
C ILE A 163 -25.95 -7.17 -2.95
N ASP A 164 -25.78 -7.95 -1.90
CA ASP A 164 -26.09 -7.48 -0.54
C ASP A 164 -25.08 -6.44 -0.06
N VAL A 165 -23.79 -6.72 -0.24
CA VAL A 165 -22.71 -5.77 0.06
C VAL A 165 -21.68 -5.81 -1.07
N LYS A 166 -21.41 -4.66 -1.66
CA LYS A 166 -20.33 -4.44 -2.64
C LYS A 166 -19.23 -3.61 -2.01
N LEU A 167 -18.01 -4.12 -2.06
CA LEU A 167 -16.81 -3.50 -1.50
C LEU A 167 -15.83 -3.22 -2.63
N ASN A 168 -15.39 -1.98 -2.78
CA ASN A 168 -14.47 -1.57 -3.84
C ASN A 168 -13.14 -1.15 -3.21
N ASP A 169 -12.12 -1.98 -3.33
CA ASP A 169 -10.78 -1.70 -2.82
C ASP A 169 -9.98 -0.87 -3.81
N GLU A 170 -9.12 0.03 -3.32
CA GLU A 170 -8.35 0.98 -4.11
C GLU A 170 -9.23 1.69 -5.16
N CYS A 171 -10.34 2.26 -4.69
CA CYS A 171 -11.42 2.78 -5.55
C CYS A 171 -11.02 3.99 -6.39
N GLN A 172 -9.82 4.59 -6.20
CA GLN A 172 -9.27 5.62 -7.08
C GLN A 172 -9.12 5.15 -8.53
N TYR A 173 -9.07 3.84 -8.77
CA TYR A 173 -9.09 3.26 -10.13
C TYR A 173 -10.43 3.48 -10.84
N MET A 174 -11.52 3.63 -10.08
CA MET A 174 -12.85 3.85 -10.65
C MET A 174 -13.04 5.28 -11.19
N VAL A 175 -12.13 6.20 -10.87
CA VAL A 175 -12.08 7.55 -11.45
C VAL A 175 -11.46 7.49 -12.85
N SER A 176 -11.98 6.62 -13.69
CA SER A 176 -11.65 6.45 -15.09
C SER A 176 -12.93 6.18 -15.88
N GLU A 177 -12.95 6.50 -17.17
CA GLU A 177 -14.12 6.23 -18.02
C GLU A 177 -14.47 4.74 -18.04
N GLU A 178 -13.45 3.87 -18.06
CA GLU A 178 -13.60 2.42 -18.14
C GLU A 178 -14.38 1.83 -16.94
N PHE A 179 -14.11 2.32 -15.73
CA PHE A 179 -14.69 1.74 -14.51
C PHE A 179 -15.75 2.63 -13.83
N SER A 180 -16.02 3.81 -14.36
CA SER A 180 -16.95 4.79 -13.75
C SER A 180 -18.39 4.25 -13.60
N ASN A 181 -18.80 3.31 -14.44
CA ASN A 181 -20.11 2.66 -14.37
C ASN A 181 -20.31 1.75 -13.14
N GLN A 182 -19.24 1.49 -12.39
CA GLN A 182 -19.28 0.68 -11.17
C GLN A 182 -19.41 1.54 -9.90
N ILE A 183 -19.29 2.87 -10.01
CA ILE A 183 -19.29 3.79 -8.85
C ILE A 183 -20.67 3.77 -8.19
N ASP A 184 -21.75 3.86 -8.98
CA ASP A 184 -23.12 3.85 -8.49
C ASP A 184 -23.84 2.60 -9.03
N ASP A 185 -23.55 1.44 -8.45
CA ASP A 185 -24.13 0.18 -8.88
C ASP A 185 -25.51 -0.03 -8.23
N LYS A 186 -26.57 0.20 -9.00
CA LYS A 186 -27.94 0.03 -8.54
C LYS A 186 -28.35 -1.40 -8.20
N SER A 187 -27.54 -2.39 -8.59
CA SER A 187 -27.76 -3.79 -8.20
C SER A 187 -27.30 -4.10 -6.77
N ALA A 188 -26.52 -3.22 -6.16
CA ALA A 188 -26.02 -3.38 -4.81
C ALA A 188 -26.95 -2.70 -3.78
N ILE A 189 -27.34 -3.45 -2.74
CA ILE A 189 -28.12 -2.93 -1.59
C ILE A 189 -27.24 -1.99 -0.75
N LYS A 190 -25.98 -2.39 -0.53
CA LYS A 190 -24.97 -1.57 0.11
C LYS A 190 -23.71 -1.54 -0.74
N GLN A 191 -23.06 -0.38 -0.85
CA GLN A 191 -21.85 -0.21 -1.63
C GLN A 191 -20.87 0.73 -0.91
N PHE A 192 -19.66 0.24 -0.64
CA PHE A 192 -18.63 1.00 0.05
C PHE A 192 -17.32 1.01 -0.74
N HIS A 193 -16.67 2.16 -0.71
CA HIS A 193 -15.47 2.47 -1.47
C HIS A 193 -14.32 2.73 -0.52
N PHE A 194 -13.14 2.15 -0.78
CA PHE A 194 -11.96 2.26 0.06
C PHE A 194 -10.77 2.77 -0.73
N THR A 195 -10.08 3.77 -0.20
CA THR A 195 -8.86 4.31 -0.80
C THR A 195 -7.93 4.90 0.27
N ALA A 196 -6.65 5.01 -0.08
CA ALA A 196 -5.69 5.83 0.66
C ALA A 196 -5.54 7.23 0.03
N THR A 197 -5.85 7.35 -1.26
CA THR A 197 -5.70 8.57 -2.06
C THR A 197 -7.03 8.89 -2.74
N ALA A 198 -7.71 9.92 -2.28
CA ALA A 198 -8.94 10.35 -2.96
C ALA A 198 -8.59 11.17 -4.20
N LYS A 199 -9.31 10.90 -5.30
CA LYS A 199 -9.17 11.63 -6.57
C LYS A 199 -10.41 12.47 -6.81
N ASN A 200 -10.22 13.78 -6.92
CA ASN A 200 -11.26 14.71 -7.28
C ASN A 200 -11.22 14.99 -8.78
N ALA A 201 -12.39 15.04 -9.38
CA ALA A 201 -12.56 15.40 -10.80
C ALA A 201 -13.96 16.02 -10.99
N ASN A 202 -14.12 16.83 -12.05
CA ASN A 202 -15.36 17.55 -12.26
C ASN A 202 -16.57 16.67 -12.58
N VAL A 203 -16.37 15.47 -13.12
CA VAL A 203 -17.46 14.60 -13.62
C VAL A 203 -17.59 13.28 -12.86
N ILE A 204 -16.48 12.64 -12.52
CA ILE A 204 -16.45 11.32 -11.90
C ILE A 204 -15.60 11.27 -10.62
N GLY A 205 -15.13 12.41 -10.15
CA GLY A 205 -14.29 12.51 -8.96
C GLY A 205 -15.00 12.12 -7.66
N MET A 206 -14.24 11.77 -6.64
CA MET A 206 -14.76 11.33 -5.34
C MET A 206 -15.42 12.43 -4.53
N ASN A 207 -15.34 13.68 -4.98
CA ASN A 207 -16.10 14.82 -4.45
C ASN A 207 -17.58 14.83 -4.90
N GLN A 208 -18.00 13.98 -5.84
CA GLN A 208 -19.37 13.90 -6.36
C GLN A 208 -20.23 13.00 -5.43
N LYS A 209 -20.85 13.58 -4.42
CA LYS A 209 -21.65 12.84 -3.41
C LYS A 209 -22.83 12.05 -4.00
N ASP A 210 -23.44 12.55 -5.04
CA ASP A 210 -24.55 11.89 -5.75
C ASP A 210 -24.12 10.53 -6.34
N LYS A 211 -22.86 10.40 -6.74
CA LYS A 211 -22.30 9.16 -7.31
C LYS A 211 -21.66 8.27 -6.26
N TRP A 212 -20.81 8.83 -5.42
CA TRP A 212 -19.98 8.09 -4.50
C TRP A 212 -20.61 7.86 -3.13
N GLY A 213 -21.62 8.65 -2.75
CA GLY A 213 -22.15 8.73 -1.40
C GLY A 213 -21.32 9.67 -0.51
N GLU A 214 -21.59 9.62 0.78
CA GLU A 214 -20.90 10.46 1.77
C GLU A 214 -19.49 9.94 2.08
N LYS A 215 -18.60 10.82 2.53
CA LYS A 215 -17.34 10.43 3.17
C LYS A 215 -17.69 9.89 4.56
N LEU A 216 -17.79 8.57 4.70
CA LEU A 216 -18.24 7.93 5.95
C LEU A 216 -17.17 7.95 7.03
N TYR A 217 -15.93 7.90 6.61
CA TYR A 217 -14.78 7.97 7.51
C TYR A 217 -13.55 8.48 6.77
N VAL A 218 -12.90 9.45 7.35
CA VAL A 218 -11.65 10.04 6.85
C VAL A 218 -10.64 10.02 7.98
N MET A 219 -9.49 9.41 7.74
CA MET A 219 -8.34 9.43 8.64
C MET A 219 -7.14 9.95 7.86
N THR A 220 -6.54 11.02 8.33
CA THR A 220 -5.31 11.53 7.74
C THR A 220 -4.10 10.67 8.16
N PRO A 221 -2.98 10.66 7.40
CA PRO A 221 -1.75 10.02 7.84
C PRO A 221 -1.28 10.51 9.20
N ARG A 222 -1.42 11.80 9.48
CA ARG A 222 -1.08 12.39 10.77
C ARG A 222 -1.90 11.79 11.90
N GLU A 223 -3.21 11.75 11.75
CA GLU A 223 -4.10 11.13 12.74
C GLU A 223 -3.74 9.65 12.96
N ALA A 224 -3.40 8.93 11.89
CA ALA A 224 -2.97 7.53 12.00
C ALA A 224 -1.65 7.38 12.78
N ILE A 225 -0.72 8.32 12.65
CA ILE A 225 0.51 8.38 13.45
C ILE A 225 0.21 8.66 14.91
N ASP A 226 -0.61 9.66 15.20
CA ASP A 226 -0.97 10.06 16.56
C ASP A 226 -1.74 8.94 17.29
N ARG A 227 -2.54 8.17 16.55
CA ARG A 227 -3.26 6.98 17.06
C ARG A 227 -2.41 5.71 17.12
N GLY A 228 -1.13 5.77 16.73
CA GLY A 228 -0.24 4.61 16.74
C GLY A 228 -0.66 3.51 15.75
N ILE A 229 -1.14 3.87 14.57
CA ILE A 229 -1.56 2.94 13.51
C ILE A 229 -0.45 2.73 12.50
N ILE A 230 0.27 3.80 12.15
CA ILE A 230 1.45 3.80 11.29
C ILE A 230 2.58 4.57 11.95
N VAL A 231 3.81 4.40 11.45
CA VAL A 231 4.97 5.18 11.88
C VAL A 231 5.20 6.38 10.96
N PRO A 232 5.73 7.52 11.47
CA PRO A 232 6.01 8.68 10.64
C PRO A 232 7.16 8.44 9.66
N PRO A 233 7.20 9.18 8.54
CA PRO A 233 8.30 9.15 7.61
C PRO A 233 9.54 9.85 8.17
N ARG A 234 10.71 9.33 7.79
CA ARG A 234 11.99 9.99 7.97
C ARG A 234 12.70 9.99 6.61
N MET A 235 12.82 11.16 6.01
CA MET A 235 13.44 11.28 4.69
C MET A 235 14.96 11.29 4.83
N ILE A 236 15.62 10.47 4.02
CA ILE A 236 17.06 10.44 3.87
C ILE A 236 17.38 10.94 2.47
N VAL A 237 18.12 12.02 2.37
CA VAL A 237 18.65 12.52 1.10
C VAL A 237 20.08 12.02 0.94
N SER A 238 20.28 11.12 -0.01
CA SER A 238 21.60 10.63 -0.37
C SER A 238 22.17 11.50 -1.49
N THR A 239 23.21 12.27 -1.18
CA THR A 239 23.85 13.19 -2.15
C THR A 239 25.10 12.58 -2.74
N SER A 240 25.21 12.59 -4.06
CA SER A 240 26.49 12.31 -4.75
C SER A 240 27.35 13.56 -4.81
N LEU A 241 28.63 13.42 -4.54
CA LEU A 241 29.62 14.51 -4.62
C LEU A 241 30.10 14.77 -6.04
N GLU A 242 29.78 13.91 -6.99
CA GLU A 242 30.22 13.98 -8.38
C GLU A 242 29.04 14.24 -9.31
N ASP A 243 29.32 14.85 -10.45
CA ASP A 243 28.34 15.06 -11.51
C ASP A 243 28.11 13.72 -12.24
N PHE A 244 26.95 13.09 -11.99
CA PHE A 244 26.55 11.87 -12.66
C PHE A 244 25.66 12.16 -13.85
N SER A 245 25.99 11.61 -15.00
CA SER A 245 25.05 11.47 -16.11
C SER A 245 24.02 10.35 -15.82
N GLU A 246 22.92 10.31 -16.55
CA GLU A 246 21.95 9.21 -16.45
C GLU A 246 22.58 7.84 -16.74
N GLU A 247 23.63 7.78 -17.58
CA GLU A 247 24.38 6.58 -17.88
C GLU A 247 25.26 6.15 -16.69
N ASP A 248 25.88 7.10 -15.99
CA ASP A 248 26.70 6.83 -14.81
C ASP A 248 25.82 6.34 -13.65
N LEU A 249 24.61 6.88 -13.50
CA LEU A 249 23.62 6.38 -12.57
C LEU A 249 23.25 4.91 -12.80
N ARG A 250 23.18 4.47 -14.06
CA ARG A 250 22.92 3.06 -14.39
C ARG A 250 24.11 2.18 -14.02
N LYS A 251 25.33 2.66 -14.23
CA LYS A 251 26.56 1.94 -13.86
C LYS A 251 26.73 1.85 -12.35
N SER A 252 26.37 2.91 -11.63
CA SER A 252 26.53 3.01 -10.18
C SER A 252 25.34 2.45 -9.38
N PHE A 253 24.24 2.04 -10.03
CA PHE A 253 23.02 1.59 -9.37
C PHE A 253 23.28 0.57 -8.26
N SER A 254 24.11 -0.44 -8.52
CA SER A 254 24.40 -1.51 -7.55
C SER A 254 25.14 -0.98 -6.31
N LYS A 255 26.07 -0.05 -6.49
CA LYS A 255 26.78 0.62 -5.39
C LYS A 255 25.82 1.48 -4.55
N ILE A 256 24.91 2.20 -5.21
CA ILE A 256 23.92 3.04 -4.54
C ILE A 256 22.99 2.18 -3.69
N VAL A 257 22.48 1.06 -4.22
CA VAL A 257 21.67 0.09 -3.46
C VAL A 257 22.41 -0.41 -2.23
N TYR A 258 23.69 -0.74 -2.37
CA TYR A 258 24.54 -1.16 -1.26
C TYR A 258 24.69 -0.05 -0.21
N GLN A 259 24.90 1.19 -0.64
CA GLN A 259 25.01 2.34 0.25
C GLN A 259 23.71 2.63 1.00
N ASP A 260 22.57 2.57 0.32
CA ASP A 260 21.25 2.73 0.94
C ASP A 260 21.02 1.71 2.05
N TRP A 261 21.41 0.45 1.78
CA TRP A 261 21.29 -0.61 2.76
C TRP A 261 22.17 -0.37 3.99
N ILE A 262 23.44 0.08 3.79
CA ILE A 262 24.34 0.44 4.89
C ILE A 262 23.79 1.64 5.68
N ASN A 263 23.34 2.69 4.99
CA ASN A 263 22.78 3.87 5.63
C ASN A 263 21.56 3.51 6.48
N LEU A 264 20.64 2.72 5.95
CA LEU A 264 19.49 2.25 6.70
C LEU A 264 19.91 1.41 7.91
N LYS A 265 20.91 0.53 7.77
CA LYS A 265 21.44 -0.29 8.87
C LYS A 265 22.04 0.54 10.00
N LYS A 266 22.72 1.63 9.69
CA LYS A 266 23.26 2.57 10.68
C LYS A 266 22.17 3.34 11.42
N LEU A 267 21.08 3.69 10.75
CA LEU A 267 19.97 4.47 11.31
C LEU A 267 18.97 3.58 12.07
N ASN A 268 18.76 2.36 11.60
CA ASN A 268 17.80 1.41 12.16
C ASN A 268 18.52 0.28 12.89
N ASN A 269 19.06 0.58 14.07
CA ASN A 269 19.92 -0.34 14.82
C ASN A 269 19.18 -1.28 15.78
N LYS A 270 17.86 -1.14 15.92
CA LYS A 270 17.06 -1.93 16.87
C LYS A 270 16.44 -3.19 16.26
N VAL A 271 16.32 -3.27 14.95
CA VAL A 271 15.77 -4.42 14.22
C VAL A 271 16.62 -4.76 13.00
N SER A 272 16.45 -5.96 12.48
CA SER A 272 17.08 -6.36 11.24
C SER A 272 16.70 -5.44 10.08
N ASN A 273 17.65 -5.17 9.21
CA ASN A 273 17.48 -4.23 8.14
C ASN A 273 16.66 -4.83 6.98
N LYS A 274 15.58 -4.17 6.60
CA LYS A 274 14.73 -4.61 5.49
C LYS A 274 14.39 -3.41 4.61
N LEU A 275 14.94 -3.41 3.40
CA LEU A 275 14.86 -2.31 2.45
C LEU A 275 14.03 -2.71 1.22
N LEU A 276 13.01 -1.92 0.91
CA LEU A 276 12.28 -1.98 -0.34
C LEU A 276 12.89 -0.99 -1.34
N ILE A 277 13.12 -1.42 -2.57
CA ILE A 277 13.72 -0.58 -3.61
C ILE A 277 12.78 -0.50 -4.81
N LYS A 278 12.30 0.71 -5.09
CA LYS A 278 11.55 1.04 -6.29
C LYS A 278 12.52 1.45 -7.38
N THR A 279 12.76 0.53 -8.32
CA THR A 279 13.71 0.72 -9.44
C THR A 279 13.10 1.57 -10.57
N ARG A 280 13.93 2.11 -11.45
CA ARG A 280 13.50 2.82 -12.66
C ARG A 280 12.97 1.87 -13.74
N GLY A 281 13.42 0.61 -13.72
CA GLY A 281 13.02 -0.40 -14.69
C GLY A 281 13.63 -1.77 -14.41
N THR A 282 13.33 -2.74 -15.26
CA THR A 282 13.81 -4.12 -15.15
C THR A 282 15.31 -4.27 -15.45
N ASP A 283 15.90 -3.32 -16.18
CA ASP A 283 17.33 -3.33 -16.48
C ASP A 283 18.18 -3.08 -15.23
N ASP A 284 17.77 -2.14 -14.37
CA ASP A 284 18.41 -1.88 -13.08
C ASP A 284 18.45 -3.17 -12.24
N MET A 285 17.33 -3.88 -12.16
CA MET A 285 17.25 -5.16 -11.44
C MET A 285 18.15 -6.23 -12.05
N SER A 286 18.16 -6.34 -13.39
CA SER A 286 18.98 -7.30 -14.12
C SER A 286 20.49 -7.04 -13.96
N ASN A 287 20.89 -5.78 -13.86
CA ASN A 287 22.27 -5.40 -13.60
C ASN A 287 22.66 -5.67 -12.16
N PHE A 288 21.79 -5.34 -11.21
CA PHE A 288 22.05 -5.56 -9.78
C PHE A 288 22.29 -7.04 -9.46
N ILE A 289 21.44 -7.96 -9.91
CA ILE A 289 21.60 -9.40 -9.59
C ILE A 289 22.91 -10.01 -10.10
N LYS A 290 23.55 -9.36 -11.09
CA LYS A 290 24.85 -9.81 -11.66
C LYS A 290 26.04 -9.11 -11.03
N SER A 291 25.82 -8.07 -10.26
CA SER A 291 26.86 -7.20 -9.70
C SER A 291 27.70 -7.88 -8.63
N LYS A 292 28.86 -7.27 -8.34
CA LYS A 292 29.74 -7.66 -7.22
C LYS A 292 29.02 -7.40 -5.89
N GLU A 293 28.35 -6.27 -5.79
CA GLU A 293 27.62 -5.80 -4.60
C GLU A 293 26.53 -6.78 -4.17
N ALA A 294 25.72 -7.27 -5.11
CA ALA A 294 24.71 -8.28 -4.81
C ALA A 294 25.32 -9.59 -4.28
N LYS A 295 26.42 -10.03 -4.88
CA LYS A 295 27.13 -11.26 -4.43
C LYS A 295 27.69 -11.10 -3.03
N GLU A 296 28.28 -9.96 -2.73
CA GLU A 296 28.83 -9.67 -1.40
C GLU A 296 27.75 -9.58 -0.34
N LEU A 297 26.63 -8.91 -0.63
CA LEU A 297 25.48 -8.87 0.27
C LEU A 297 24.93 -10.27 0.58
N ILE A 298 24.83 -11.13 -0.43
CA ILE A 298 24.41 -12.53 -0.23
C ILE A 298 25.42 -13.29 0.65
N GLN A 299 26.72 -13.10 0.44
CA GLN A 299 27.76 -13.70 1.28
C GLN A 299 27.72 -13.23 2.73
N GLN A 300 27.29 -11.98 2.96
CA GLN A 300 27.04 -11.40 4.28
C GLN A 300 25.74 -11.90 4.93
N GLY A 301 24.97 -12.73 4.24
CA GLY A 301 23.71 -13.30 4.75
C GLY A 301 22.46 -12.46 4.46
N VAL A 302 22.57 -11.45 3.60
CA VAL A 302 21.41 -10.64 3.19
C VAL A 302 20.55 -11.42 2.20
N HIS A 303 19.25 -11.42 2.44
CA HIS A 303 18.26 -12.05 1.59
C HIS A 303 17.82 -11.07 0.50
N ILE A 304 18.23 -11.30 -0.74
CA ILE A 304 17.91 -10.44 -1.88
C ILE A 304 16.76 -11.03 -2.68
N PHE A 305 15.68 -10.27 -2.79
CA PHE A 305 14.48 -10.60 -3.55
C PHE A 305 14.32 -9.65 -4.72
N VAL A 306 14.01 -10.16 -5.90
CA VAL A 306 13.74 -9.34 -7.09
C VAL A 306 12.49 -9.84 -7.78
N ILE A 307 11.57 -8.93 -8.13
CA ILE A 307 10.36 -9.25 -8.86
C ILE A 307 10.12 -8.26 -9.99
N GLY A 308 9.98 -8.78 -11.21
CA GLY A 308 9.73 -8.00 -12.40
C GLY A 308 8.85 -8.74 -13.40
N SER A 309 8.36 -8.04 -14.42
CA SER A 309 7.59 -8.63 -15.52
C SER A 309 8.45 -9.32 -16.58
N ASN A 310 9.78 -9.18 -16.49
CA ASN A 310 10.71 -9.78 -17.43
C ASN A 310 11.20 -11.14 -16.89
N LYS A 311 11.09 -12.21 -17.69
CA LYS A 311 11.53 -13.57 -17.33
C LYS A 311 12.96 -13.68 -16.76
N ARG A 312 13.83 -12.68 -17.03
CA ARG A 312 15.21 -12.67 -16.52
C ARG A 312 15.32 -12.27 -15.05
N VAL A 313 14.33 -11.57 -14.53
CA VAL A 313 14.30 -11.03 -13.16
C VAL A 313 13.00 -11.35 -12.44
N ASP A 314 12.19 -12.26 -13.01
CA ASP A 314 10.91 -12.65 -12.41
C ASP A 314 11.14 -13.63 -11.27
N ASN A 315 10.65 -13.27 -10.08
CA ASN A 315 10.69 -14.09 -8.86
C ASN A 315 12.10 -14.62 -8.49
N TRP A 316 13.13 -13.78 -8.65
CA TRP A 316 14.51 -14.14 -8.33
C TRP A 316 14.78 -13.98 -6.81
N TYR A 317 15.46 -14.96 -6.21
CA TYR A 317 15.89 -14.93 -4.82
C TYR A 317 17.27 -15.56 -4.68
N ASN A 318 18.26 -14.81 -4.19
CA ASN A 318 19.63 -15.24 -3.87
C ASN A 318 20.32 -16.16 -4.92
N GLY A 319 20.13 -15.89 -6.21
CA GLY A 319 20.76 -16.63 -7.30
C GLY A 319 19.83 -17.58 -8.05
N GLU A 320 18.65 -17.85 -7.54
CA GLU A 320 17.70 -18.81 -8.11
C GLU A 320 16.36 -18.13 -8.47
N VAL A 321 15.64 -18.73 -9.42
CA VAL A 321 14.30 -18.29 -9.85
C VAL A 321 13.27 -19.26 -9.29
N TYR A 322 12.26 -18.73 -8.65
CA TYR A 322 11.20 -19.47 -7.99
C TYR A 322 9.87 -19.29 -8.72
N ARG A 323 8.89 -20.14 -8.44
CA ARG A 323 7.49 -19.85 -8.78
C ARG A 323 6.98 -18.70 -7.89
N ARG A 324 6.12 -17.85 -8.42
CA ARG A 324 5.67 -16.63 -7.72
C ARG A 324 5.07 -16.88 -6.34
N PRO A 325 4.22 -17.89 -6.11
CA PRO A 325 3.71 -18.19 -4.77
C PRO A 325 4.79 -18.54 -3.76
N GLU A 326 5.73 -19.42 -4.15
CA GLU A 326 6.87 -19.81 -3.30
C GLU A 326 7.77 -18.61 -2.98
N TRP A 327 8.04 -17.78 -3.98
CA TRP A 327 8.81 -16.56 -3.81
C TRP A 327 8.14 -15.59 -2.82
N LEU A 328 6.80 -15.43 -2.91
CA LEU A 328 6.04 -14.58 -2.00
C LEU A 328 6.03 -15.12 -0.57
N GLU A 329 5.92 -16.42 -0.39
CA GLU A 329 5.98 -17.06 0.93
C GLU A 329 7.37 -16.89 1.56
N LEU A 330 8.43 -17.07 0.78
CA LEU A 330 9.81 -16.81 1.23
C LEU A 330 9.99 -15.35 1.64
N LEU A 331 9.52 -14.41 0.81
CA LEU A 331 9.59 -12.98 1.13
C LEU A 331 8.81 -12.64 2.40
N LYS A 332 7.60 -13.16 2.57
CA LYS A 332 6.78 -12.95 3.78
C LYS A 332 7.44 -13.55 5.02
N SER A 333 7.99 -14.75 4.89
CA SER A 333 8.70 -15.43 5.98
C SER A 333 9.94 -14.64 6.40
N CYS A 334 10.80 -14.25 5.46
CA CYS A 334 11.97 -13.42 5.76
C CYS A 334 11.57 -12.03 6.29
N GLY A 335 10.48 -11.45 5.78
CA GLY A 335 9.95 -10.18 6.26
C GLY A 335 9.46 -10.25 7.72
N ALA A 336 8.86 -11.34 8.13
CA ALA A 336 8.34 -11.56 9.48
C ALA A 336 9.42 -11.93 10.51
N ASP A 337 10.57 -12.41 10.06
CA ASP A 337 11.69 -12.86 10.90
C ASP A 337 12.65 -11.69 11.19
N ASP A 338 12.69 -11.23 12.43
CA ASP A 338 13.52 -10.11 12.86
C ASP A 338 15.02 -10.41 12.86
N SER A 339 15.43 -11.67 12.65
CA SER A 339 16.83 -12.06 12.48
C SER A 339 17.31 -11.95 11.03
N LYS A 340 16.41 -11.75 10.06
CA LYS A 340 16.71 -11.74 8.63
C LYS A 340 16.86 -10.33 8.09
N GLU A 341 17.97 -10.08 7.40
CA GLU A 341 18.19 -8.85 6.63
C GLU A 341 17.69 -9.05 5.19
N VAL A 342 16.93 -8.09 4.66
CA VAL A 342 16.22 -8.23 3.38
C VAL A 342 16.40 -7.00 2.51
N ILE A 343 16.73 -7.21 1.24
CA ILE A 343 16.62 -6.21 0.17
C ILE A 343 15.62 -6.74 -0.86
N CYS A 344 14.60 -5.97 -1.18
CA CYS A 344 13.60 -6.35 -2.17
C CYS A 344 13.51 -5.29 -3.28
N LEU A 345 13.86 -5.67 -4.51
CA LEU A 345 13.79 -4.80 -5.68
C LEU A 345 12.53 -5.11 -6.49
N HIS A 346 11.83 -4.04 -6.90
CA HIS A 346 10.71 -4.14 -7.83
C HIS A 346 10.57 -2.89 -8.70
N PHE A 347 9.85 -3.01 -9.81
CA PHE A 347 9.49 -1.86 -10.63
C PHE A 347 8.06 -1.38 -10.30
N ASP A 348 7.02 -2.16 -10.60
CA ASP A 348 5.62 -1.81 -10.32
C ASP A 348 4.81 -2.93 -9.63
N ILE A 349 5.30 -4.18 -9.68
CA ILE A 349 4.51 -5.35 -9.25
C ILE A 349 4.18 -5.31 -7.75
N LEU A 350 5.14 -4.91 -6.92
CA LEU A 350 4.92 -4.79 -5.48
C LEU A 350 4.22 -3.49 -5.07
N SER A 351 4.02 -2.54 -5.96
CA SER A 351 3.30 -1.31 -5.63
C SER A 351 1.85 -1.60 -5.21
N GLU A 352 1.27 -2.69 -5.67
CA GLU A 352 -0.14 -3.01 -5.45
C GLU A 352 -0.33 -4.39 -4.79
N GLY A 353 -0.95 -4.40 -3.62
CA GLY A 353 -1.63 -5.56 -3.08
C GLY A 353 -0.83 -6.63 -2.34
N ILE A 354 0.50 -6.60 -2.26
CA ILE A 354 1.27 -7.63 -1.54
C ILE A 354 1.56 -7.19 -0.11
N ASP A 355 1.08 -7.94 0.86
CA ASP A 355 1.43 -7.73 2.27
C ASP A 355 2.76 -8.39 2.60
N VAL A 356 3.82 -7.57 2.74
CA VAL A 356 5.12 -8.02 3.24
C VAL A 356 5.41 -7.27 4.54
N PRO A 357 5.48 -7.95 5.67
CA PRO A 357 5.82 -7.32 6.93
C PRO A 357 7.29 -6.92 7.00
N GLY A 358 7.62 -5.99 7.88
CA GLY A 358 8.97 -5.77 8.36
C GLY A 358 9.82 -4.76 7.62
N PHE A 359 9.41 -4.21 6.47
CA PHE A 359 10.21 -3.18 5.80
C PHE A 359 10.43 -1.96 6.72
N GLY A 360 11.70 -1.59 6.90
CA GLY A 360 12.14 -0.41 7.67
C GLY A 360 12.20 0.86 6.83
N GLY A 361 12.39 0.72 5.52
CA GLY A 361 12.47 1.84 4.61
C GLY A 361 12.16 1.48 3.17
N VAL A 362 12.01 2.52 2.36
CA VAL A 362 11.86 2.44 0.91
C VAL A 362 12.83 3.41 0.23
N SER A 363 13.54 2.93 -0.79
CA SER A 363 14.42 3.74 -1.63
C SER A 363 13.79 3.95 -3.00
N PHE A 364 13.78 5.21 -3.46
CA PHE A 364 13.22 5.63 -4.74
C PHE A 364 14.32 6.14 -5.66
N PHE A 365 14.45 5.51 -6.81
CA PHE A 365 15.41 5.92 -7.87
C PHE A 365 14.82 6.84 -8.91
N ASN A 366 13.56 7.17 -8.80
CA ASN A 366 12.85 8.18 -9.55
C ASN A 366 11.69 8.72 -8.71
N SER A 367 11.18 9.88 -9.03
CA SER A 367 9.97 10.41 -8.41
C SER A 367 8.75 9.63 -8.93
N PRO A 368 8.06 8.85 -8.11
CA PRO A 368 6.84 8.18 -8.51
C PRO A 368 5.65 9.13 -8.44
N GLU A 369 4.60 8.82 -9.21
CA GLU A 369 3.28 9.42 -9.00
C GLU A 369 2.78 9.18 -7.56
N LEU A 370 1.94 10.07 -7.04
CA LEU A 370 1.43 10.03 -5.67
C LEU A 370 0.87 8.66 -5.26
N ASP A 371 0.05 8.04 -6.09
CA ASP A 371 -0.54 6.73 -5.78
C ASP A 371 0.53 5.66 -5.57
N LYS A 372 1.52 5.62 -6.45
CA LYS A 372 2.66 4.68 -6.36
C LYS A 372 3.56 4.99 -5.17
N PHE A 373 3.77 6.28 -4.88
CA PHE A 373 4.50 6.72 -3.70
C PHE A 373 3.81 6.21 -2.42
N VAL A 374 2.53 6.52 -2.26
CA VAL A 374 1.73 6.14 -1.09
C VAL A 374 1.70 4.63 -0.88
N GLN A 375 1.59 3.85 -1.94
CA GLN A 375 1.59 2.40 -1.87
C GLN A 375 2.94 1.84 -1.40
N ASN A 376 4.05 2.34 -1.95
CA ASN A 376 5.39 1.89 -1.55
C ASN A 376 5.76 2.34 -0.13
N TYR A 377 5.55 3.63 0.17
CA TYR A 377 5.73 4.15 1.51
C TYR A 377 4.88 3.40 2.55
N GLY A 378 3.61 3.17 2.27
CA GLY A 378 2.71 2.48 3.17
C GLY A 378 3.12 1.06 3.56
N ARG A 379 3.99 0.41 2.76
CA ARG A 379 4.58 -0.89 3.13
C ARG A 379 5.61 -0.76 4.24
N SER A 380 6.39 0.30 4.19
CA SER A 380 7.39 0.59 5.23
C SER A 380 6.81 1.36 6.41
N ALA A 381 5.65 2.00 6.29
CA ALA A 381 5.02 2.76 7.37
C ALA A 381 4.31 1.91 8.43
N ARG A 382 4.22 0.60 8.26
CA ARG A 382 3.55 -0.30 9.21
C ARG A 382 4.32 -0.40 10.52
N LEU A 383 3.59 -0.50 11.63
CA LEU A 383 4.18 -0.74 12.94
C LEU A 383 4.89 -2.09 13.00
N HIS A 384 5.98 -2.12 13.74
CA HIS A 384 6.58 -3.38 14.17
C HIS A 384 5.61 -4.17 15.06
N LYS A 385 5.65 -5.49 14.96
CA LYS A 385 4.76 -6.38 15.72
C LYS A 385 4.83 -6.11 17.24
N GLN A 386 6.04 -5.98 17.76
CA GLN A 386 6.27 -5.73 19.19
C GLN A 386 5.76 -4.35 19.61
N ASP A 387 5.97 -3.29 18.79
CA ASP A 387 5.45 -1.96 19.08
C ASP A 387 3.93 -1.94 19.17
N ARG A 388 3.27 -2.66 18.26
CA ARG A 388 1.82 -2.83 18.26
C ARG A 388 1.31 -3.50 19.53
N GLU A 389 2.02 -4.52 20.03
CA GLU A 389 1.67 -5.20 21.27
C GLU A 389 1.94 -4.30 22.50
N ASN A 390 3.07 -3.59 22.50
CA ASN A 390 3.45 -2.69 23.57
C ASN A 390 2.49 -1.50 23.72
N LEU A 391 2.05 -0.92 22.58
CA LEU A 391 1.00 0.12 22.57
C LEU A 391 -0.32 -0.40 23.17
N LYS A 392 -0.76 -1.60 22.79
CA LYS A 392 -1.96 -2.22 23.36
C LYS A 392 -1.89 -2.44 24.87
N LYS A 393 -0.69 -2.72 25.37
CA LYS A 393 -0.44 -2.93 26.80
C LYS A 393 -0.15 -1.63 27.56
N GLY A 394 -0.07 -0.49 26.86
CA GLY A 394 0.30 0.81 27.45
C GLY A 394 1.75 0.90 27.92
N LEU A 395 2.63 0.04 27.38
CA LEU A 395 4.06 0.01 27.73
C LEU A 395 4.87 1.08 26.98
N ILE A 396 4.37 1.54 25.85
CA ILE A 396 4.91 2.65 25.06
C ILE A 396 3.76 3.59 24.66
N THR A 397 4.11 4.85 24.33
CA THR A 397 3.14 5.87 23.87
C THR A 397 3.52 6.41 22.51
N THR A 398 2.60 7.09 21.85
CA THR A 398 2.84 7.75 20.56
C THR A 398 3.64 9.03 20.67
N ASP A 399 3.68 9.66 21.86
CA ASP A 399 4.39 10.92 22.12
C ASP A 399 5.90 10.73 22.26
N ASN A 400 6.33 9.56 22.79
CA ASN A 400 7.73 9.19 22.88
C ASN A 400 8.01 7.93 22.08
N ARG A 401 8.82 8.05 21.04
CA ARG A 401 9.18 6.94 20.14
C ARG A 401 10.57 6.36 20.39
N GLU A 402 11.32 6.86 21.36
CA GLU A 402 12.67 6.36 21.69
C GLU A 402 12.64 4.88 22.11
N ASP A 403 11.58 4.47 22.79
CA ASP A 403 11.40 3.09 23.25
C ASP A 403 10.82 2.15 22.19
N TRP A 404 10.46 2.68 21.02
CA TRP A 404 9.93 1.85 19.94
C TRP A 404 11.02 1.02 19.27
N VAL A 405 10.65 -0.18 18.85
CA VAL A 405 11.50 -1.05 18.03
C VAL A 405 11.68 -0.44 16.63
N LYS A 406 10.59 0.09 16.07
CA LYS A 406 10.57 0.77 14.77
C LYS A 406 9.90 2.14 14.90
N PRO A 407 10.63 3.19 15.24
CA PRO A 407 10.06 4.52 15.47
C PRO A 407 9.66 5.25 14.18
N TYR A 408 10.30 4.94 13.05
CA TYR A 408 10.16 5.64 11.77
C TYR A 408 10.05 4.68 10.58
N SER A 409 9.56 5.21 9.46
CA SER A 409 9.68 4.63 8.13
C SER A 409 10.64 5.48 7.31
N TYR A 410 11.75 4.92 6.87
CA TYR A 410 12.76 5.65 6.12
C TYR A 410 12.39 5.75 4.64
N VAL A 411 12.41 6.97 4.11
CA VAL A 411 12.20 7.28 2.69
C VAL A 411 13.50 7.79 2.13
N ILE A 412 14.20 6.96 1.34
CA ILE A 412 15.49 7.30 0.78
C ILE A 412 15.29 7.86 -0.63
N VAL A 413 15.83 9.05 -0.87
CA VAL A 413 15.84 9.71 -2.18
C VAL A 413 17.26 10.11 -2.54
N HIS A 414 17.55 10.11 -3.84
CA HIS A 414 18.90 10.37 -4.36
C HIS A 414 18.94 11.73 -5.03
N GLU A 415 19.91 12.53 -4.62
CA GLU A 415 20.26 13.79 -5.26
C GLU A 415 21.55 13.60 -6.06
N TYR A 416 21.48 13.89 -7.35
CA TYR A 416 22.61 13.80 -8.26
C TYR A 416 22.89 15.17 -8.87
N ASN A 417 24.14 15.50 -9.06
CA ASN A 417 24.54 16.69 -9.79
C ASN A 417 24.43 16.44 -11.31
N ASP A 418 23.27 16.64 -11.91
CA ASP A 418 23.11 16.62 -13.37
C ASP A 418 23.22 18.04 -13.91
N ILE A 419 24.25 18.30 -14.74
CA ILE A 419 24.54 19.61 -15.35
C ILE A 419 23.36 20.10 -16.20
N ASN A 420 22.44 19.24 -16.62
CA ASN A 420 21.40 19.55 -17.61
C ASN A 420 19.96 19.59 -17.02
N LYS A 421 19.73 19.24 -15.76
CA LYS A 421 18.41 19.30 -15.13
C LYS A 421 18.51 19.84 -13.71
N SER A 422 17.64 20.75 -13.34
CA SER A 422 17.57 21.28 -11.98
C SER A 422 17.26 20.15 -10.99
N GLN A 423 18.22 19.78 -10.20
CA GLN A 423 18.25 18.65 -9.27
C GLN A 423 17.28 18.76 -8.10
N SER A 424 16.88 19.98 -7.82
CA SER A 424 15.86 20.27 -6.80
C SER A 424 14.52 19.55 -7.06
N ASN A 425 14.27 19.05 -8.28
CA ASN A 425 12.96 18.53 -8.66
C ASN A 425 12.61 17.21 -7.98
N THR A 426 13.54 16.24 -7.82
CA THR A 426 13.18 14.91 -7.26
C THR A 426 12.87 14.99 -5.76
N ILE A 427 13.66 15.74 -5.01
CA ILE A 427 13.40 15.96 -3.58
C ILE A 427 12.12 16.77 -3.42
N TYR A 428 11.95 17.80 -4.23
CA TYR A 428 10.74 18.61 -4.28
C TYR A 428 9.50 17.76 -4.53
N GLU A 429 9.49 16.96 -5.58
CA GLU A 429 8.38 16.09 -5.93
C GLU A 429 8.09 15.06 -4.82
N MET A 430 9.11 14.57 -4.11
CA MET A 430 8.94 13.68 -2.97
C MET A 430 8.29 14.37 -1.78
N ILE A 431 8.73 15.58 -1.46
CA ILE A 431 8.13 16.36 -0.37
C ILE A 431 6.69 16.74 -0.76
N GLU A 432 6.44 17.12 -2.02
CA GLU A 432 5.10 17.35 -2.52
C GLU A 432 4.22 16.10 -2.42
N ASN A 433 4.73 14.93 -2.78
CA ASN A 433 4.01 13.67 -2.59
C ASN A 433 3.66 13.40 -1.12
N LEU A 434 4.58 13.67 -0.19
CA LEU A 434 4.33 13.54 1.24
C LEU A 434 3.27 14.54 1.71
N ARG A 435 3.36 15.78 1.26
CA ARG A 435 2.39 16.84 1.56
C ARG A 435 1.03 16.51 0.97
N GLU A 436 0.97 16.15 -0.30
CA GLU A 436 -0.27 15.73 -0.95
C GLU A 436 -0.89 14.51 -0.27
N TYR A 437 -0.08 13.65 0.31
CA TYR A 437 -0.58 12.53 1.10
C TYR A 437 -1.14 12.98 2.46
N GLY A 438 -0.84 14.19 2.91
CA GLY A 438 -1.36 14.79 4.14
C GLY A 438 -0.38 14.88 5.29
N PHE A 439 0.94 14.88 5.00
CA PHE A 439 1.96 15.26 5.97
C PHE A 439 2.20 16.77 5.92
N VAL A 440 2.53 17.33 7.07
CA VAL A 440 3.05 18.69 7.18
C VAL A 440 4.57 18.57 7.29
N PRO A 441 5.34 18.91 6.22
CA PRO A 441 6.76 18.60 6.14
C PRO A 441 7.57 19.05 7.37
N GLU A 442 7.35 20.26 7.85
CA GLU A 442 8.11 20.83 8.97
C GLU A 442 7.86 20.10 10.27
N ARG A 443 6.68 19.55 10.46
CA ARG A 443 6.27 18.91 11.70
C ARG A 443 6.39 17.40 11.64
N ASP A 444 6.09 16.81 10.49
CA ASP A 444 5.84 15.37 10.36
C ASP A 444 7.01 14.65 9.67
N ILE A 445 7.92 15.39 9.02
CA ILE A 445 9.02 14.85 8.24
C ILE A 445 10.35 15.32 8.81
N THR A 446 11.23 14.37 9.14
CA THR A 446 12.62 14.65 9.45
C THR A 446 13.46 14.36 8.21
N ILE A 447 14.29 15.32 7.79
CA ILE A 447 15.19 15.18 6.65
C ILE A 447 16.61 15.00 7.15
N GLU A 448 17.26 13.92 6.73
CA GLU A 448 18.67 13.66 6.99
C GLU A 448 19.41 13.60 5.66
N GLN A 449 20.51 14.31 5.58
CA GLN A 449 21.41 14.23 4.43
C GLN A 449 22.57 13.30 4.76
N VAL A 450 22.81 12.33 3.87
CA VAL A 450 23.92 11.40 3.99
C VAL A 450 24.81 11.53 2.77
N ARG A 451 26.11 11.29 2.95
CA ARG A 451 27.05 11.26 1.82
C ARG A 451 26.68 10.12 0.88
N GLY A 452 26.58 10.44 -0.40
CA GLY A 452 26.48 9.47 -1.48
C GLY A 452 27.87 8.92 -1.86
N ILE A 453 27.88 8.03 -2.83
CA ILE A 453 29.08 7.35 -3.35
C ILE A 453 29.80 8.28 -4.36
N SER A 454 31.15 8.29 -4.34
CA SER A 454 31.97 8.72 -5.47
C SER A 454 32.31 7.52 -6.37
N GLU A 455 32.53 7.75 -7.68
CA GLU A 455 32.88 6.69 -8.63
C GLU A 455 34.15 5.91 -8.24
N ASN A 456 35.06 6.55 -7.49
CA ASN A 456 36.36 6.03 -7.14
C ASN A 456 36.41 5.35 -5.76
N GLU A 457 35.30 5.31 -5.00
CA GLU A 457 35.29 4.67 -3.70
C GLU A 457 35.11 3.16 -3.82
N GLU A 458 35.98 2.39 -3.18
CA GLU A 458 35.85 0.95 -3.05
C GLU A 458 34.85 0.62 -1.93
N MET A 459 34.30 -0.61 -1.93
CA MET A 459 33.28 -1.01 -0.95
C MET A 459 33.81 -1.04 0.49
N GLU A 460 35.12 -1.25 0.69
CA GLU A 460 35.74 -1.19 2.01
C GLU A 460 35.69 0.20 2.63
N ASP A 461 35.81 1.25 1.79
CA ASP A 461 35.71 2.64 2.25
C ASP A 461 34.31 3.04 2.72
N LEU A 462 33.27 2.34 2.23
CA LEU A 462 31.88 2.57 2.61
C LEU A 462 31.54 2.03 4.02
N LEU A 463 32.38 1.15 4.56
CA LEU A 463 32.20 0.55 5.88
C LEU A 463 32.83 1.37 7.00
N ASP A 464 33.63 2.38 6.68
CA ASP A 464 34.34 3.22 7.66
C ASP A 464 33.40 4.19 8.37
N ASP A 465 33.59 4.29 9.70
CA ASP A 465 32.67 5.01 10.62
C ASP A 465 32.77 6.54 10.55
N ASP A 466 33.84 7.09 9.93
CA ASP A 466 34.08 8.53 9.83
C ASP A 466 33.21 9.25 8.77
N SER A 467 32.46 8.52 7.94
CA SER A 467 31.56 9.08 6.90
C SER A 467 30.25 9.67 7.45
N LYS A 468 30.09 9.76 8.76
CA LYS A 468 28.89 10.29 9.47
C LYS A 468 28.79 11.82 9.50
N LYS A 469 29.38 12.57 8.59
CA LYS A 469 29.05 13.98 8.50
C LYS A 469 27.68 14.17 7.86
N VAL A 470 26.67 14.34 8.69
CA VAL A 470 25.39 14.93 8.27
C VAL A 470 25.70 16.34 7.75
N VAL A 471 25.76 16.50 6.44
CA VAL A 471 25.95 17.81 5.82
C VAL A 471 24.56 18.30 5.48
N LYS A 472 24.06 19.31 6.20
CA LYS A 472 22.90 20.08 5.76
C LYS A 472 23.31 20.86 4.52
N GLY A 473 22.77 20.51 3.37
CA GLY A 473 23.02 21.24 2.14
C GLY A 473 22.23 22.56 2.12
N LYS A 474 22.87 23.63 1.66
CA LYS A 474 22.27 24.96 1.52
C LYS A 474 20.95 24.95 0.71
N LEU A 475 20.84 24.07 -0.27
CA LEU A 475 19.63 23.87 -1.09
C LEU A 475 18.44 23.34 -0.26
N ILE A 476 18.69 22.44 0.68
CA ILE A 476 17.64 21.90 1.58
C ILE A 476 17.20 22.96 2.58
N ASP A 477 18.14 23.76 3.09
CA ASP A 477 17.83 24.85 4.01
C ASP A 477 17.03 25.97 3.33
N ASP A 478 17.42 26.40 2.11
CA ASP A 478 16.67 27.37 1.30
C ASP A 478 15.26 26.85 0.94
N TRP A 479 15.14 25.58 0.79
CA TRP A 479 13.93 24.86 0.44
C TRP A 479 12.99 24.72 1.64
N LEU A 480 13.51 24.33 2.81
CA LEU A 480 12.77 24.29 4.05
C LEU A 480 12.23 25.67 4.45
N ILE A 481 13.03 26.74 4.28
CA ILE A 481 12.60 28.12 4.51
C ILE A 481 11.43 28.50 3.60
N LYS A 482 11.48 28.12 2.32
CA LYS A 482 10.37 28.37 1.39
C LYS A 482 9.12 27.59 1.79
N TYR A 483 9.29 26.36 2.25
CA TYR A 483 8.22 25.52 2.74
C TYR A 483 7.62 26.03 4.07
N GLU A 484 8.44 26.47 5.01
CA GLU A 484 7.97 27.06 6.28
C GLU A 484 7.03 28.24 6.02
N LEU A 485 7.31 29.05 5.00
CA LEU A 485 6.48 30.22 4.63
C LEU A 485 5.14 29.82 3.98
N GLU A 486 5.10 28.69 3.29
CA GLU A 486 3.89 28.23 2.57
C GLU A 486 3.03 27.27 3.42
N SER A 487 3.63 26.51 4.33
CA SER A 487 2.98 25.38 5.01
C SER A 487 1.97 25.79 6.08
N GLU A 488 2.20 26.90 6.79
CA GLU A 488 1.22 27.43 7.74
C GLU A 488 -0.09 27.78 7.03
N LYS A 489 0.00 28.24 5.77
CA LYS A 489 -1.16 28.60 4.94
C LYS A 489 -1.87 27.40 4.32
N THR A 490 -1.13 26.31 4.07
CA THR A 490 -1.64 25.14 3.33
C THR A 490 -1.89 23.90 4.18
N ALA A 491 -1.54 23.90 5.46
CA ALA A 491 -1.78 22.78 6.37
C ALA A 491 -3.27 22.38 6.45
N SER A 492 -4.17 23.35 6.42
CA SER A 492 -5.61 23.11 6.33
C SER A 492 -6.03 22.50 5.00
N LEU A 493 -5.39 22.90 3.90
CA LEU A 493 -5.66 22.39 2.55
C LEU A 493 -5.26 20.93 2.38
N SER A 494 -4.20 20.46 3.06
CA SER A 494 -3.78 19.06 3.00
C SER A 494 -4.79 18.11 3.62
N ASN A 495 -5.58 18.59 4.59
CA ASN A 495 -6.64 17.82 5.23
C ASN A 495 -7.97 17.87 4.46
N ASP A 496 -8.24 18.99 3.74
CA ASP A 496 -9.49 19.25 3.03
C ASP A 496 -9.37 19.17 1.50
N ARG A 497 -8.26 18.72 0.97
CA ARG A 497 -7.97 18.65 -0.48
C ARG A 497 -9.00 17.87 -1.31
N PHE A 498 -9.97 17.27 -0.70
CA PHE A 498 -11.04 16.52 -1.35
C PHE A 498 -12.29 17.37 -1.63
N ASP A 499 -12.32 18.60 -1.16
CA ASP A 499 -13.45 19.50 -1.37
C ASP A 499 -12.96 20.86 -1.92
N THR A 500 -13.01 20.99 -3.24
CA THR A 500 -12.63 22.25 -3.92
C THR A 500 -13.66 23.36 -3.78
N THR A 501 -14.77 23.10 -3.09
CA THR A 501 -15.80 24.11 -2.76
C THR A 501 -15.67 24.63 -1.33
N ASP A 502 -14.65 24.20 -0.59
CA ASP A 502 -14.38 24.68 0.75
C ASP A 502 -14.02 26.16 0.70
N GLU A 503 -14.65 26.96 1.55
CA GLU A 503 -14.42 28.41 1.66
C GLU A 503 -12.94 28.73 1.91
N VAL A 504 -12.24 27.90 2.70
CA VAL A 504 -10.80 28.02 2.99
C VAL A 504 -9.95 27.88 1.73
N VAL A 505 -10.31 26.96 0.84
CA VAL A 505 -9.61 26.75 -0.43
C VAL A 505 -9.81 27.96 -1.35
N ILE A 506 -11.04 28.48 -1.40
CA ILE A 506 -11.39 29.64 -2.23
C ILE A 506 -10.68 30.89 -1.69
N GLU A 507 -10.66 31.10 -0.38
CA GLU A 507 -9.98 32.23 0.26
C GLU A 507 -8.47 32.18 -0.01
N TYR A 508 -7.85 31.00 0.11
CA TYR A 508 -6.43 30.78 -0.18
C TYR A 508 -6.07 31.06 -1.65
N PHE A 509 -6.89 30.60 -2.60
CA PHE A 509 -6.68 30.90 -4.01
C PHE A 509 -6.82 32.40 -4.31
N ASN A 510 -7.75 33.08 -3.67
CA ASN A 510 -7.94 34.52 -3.81
C ASN A 510 -6.78 35.32 -3.21
N GLU A 511 -6.19 34.85 -2.10
CA GLU A 511 -4.97 35.46 -1.53
C GLU A 511 -3.71 35.25 -2.40
N LEU A 512 -3.56 34.05 -3.01
CA LEU A 512 -2.37 33.73 -3.83
C LEU A 512 -2.37 34.38 -5.21
N PHE A 513 -3.51 34.42 -5.86
CA PHE A 513 -3.58 34.79 -7.26
C PHE A 513 -4.20 36.19 -7.48
N GLY A 514 -4.65 36.85 -6.40
CA GLY A 514 -5.22 38.18 -6.47
C GLY A 514 -6.36 38.29 -7.48
N ASP A 515 -7.22 39.25 -7.34
CA ASP A 515 -8.27 39.56 -8.32
C ASP A 515 -7.66 39.94 -9.69
N GLU A 516 -7.15 39.00 -10.47
CA GLU A 516 -7.01 39.19 -11.90
C GLU A 516 -8.39 39.02 -12.54
N LYS A 517 -9.05 40.20 -12.65
CA LYS A 517 -10.21 40.34 -13.51
C LYS A 517 -9.83 40.38 -14.97
#